data_92a1c7e067ecb22925ee798640626097
#
_entry.id   92a1c7e067ecb22925ee798640626097
#
_cell.length_a   1.000
_cell.length_b   1.000
_cell.length_c   1.000
_cell.angle_alpha   90.00
_cell.angle_beta   90.00
_cell.angle_gamma   90.00
#
_symmetry.space_group_name_H-M   'P 1'
#
loop_
_entity.id
_entity.type
_entity.pdbx_description
1 polymer ?
#
loop_
_entity_poly.entity_id
_entity_poly.type
_entity_poly.pdbx_seq_one_letter_code
_entity_poly.pdbx_strand_id
1 'polypeptide(L)'
;MLNYEIVDLPKIAIIGKEGLCTKEKNVVQELWWQANSNFSEVADIGMKNADGSFVGFWGAMSDETMSFMPWTEGFSRGLYLAGVEVYEDTPVPGGWVKWVMPARKYLVTEVDPENYGEIFGYVIKALIPELGMKLAGAVCDFTEPATGQNKLFFPVE
;
A
#
# COMPACT_ATOMS: atom_id res chain seq x y z
N MET A 1 -24.07 0.26 4.25
CA MET A 1 -23.19 -0.81 4.78
C MET A 1 -21.93 -0.89 3.94
N LEU A 2 -20.75 -0.97 4.58
CA LEU A 2 -19.49 -1.06 3.86
C LEU A 2 -19.33 -2.43 3.20
N ASN A 3 -18.97 -2.44 1.93
CA ASN A 3 -18.61 -3.67 1.22
C ASN A 3 -17.13 -3.96 1.46
N TYR A 4 -16.82 -5.18 1.84
CA TYR A 4 -15.44 -5.61 2.06
C TYR A 4 -15.33 -7.10 1.72
N GLU A 5 -14.08 -7.55 1.56
CA GLU A 5 -13.78 -8.98 1.42
C GLU A 5 -12.52 -9.31 2.22
N ILE A 6 -12.39 -10.57 2.59
CA ILE A 6 -11.21 -11.10 3.28
C ILE A 6 -10.48 -11.98 2.28
N VAL A 7 -9.20 -11.66 2.04
CA VAL A 7 -8.39 -12.37 1.05
C VAL A 7 -7.03 -12.75 1.65
N ASP A 8 -6.48 -13.87 1.20
CA ASP A 8 -5.11 -14.25 1.51
C ASP A 8 -4.24 -13.92 0.31
N LEU A 9 -3.17 -13.15 0.53
CA LEU A 9 -2.24 -12.77 -0.53
C LEU A 9 -0.86 -13.34 -0.27
N PRO A 10 -0.14 -13.74 -1.32
CA PRO A 10 1.26 -14.15 -1.21
C PRO A 10 2.14 -12.95 -0.94
N LYS A 11 3.46 -13.17 -0.82
CA LYS A 11 4.41 -12.07 -0.80
C LYS A 11 4.20 -11.17 -2.00
N ILE A 12 4.32 -9.86 -1.80
CA ILE A 12 4.16 -8.87 -2.87
C ILE A 12 5.42 -8.00 -2.87
N ALA A 13 6.10 -7.94 -4.01
CA ALA A 13 7.26 -7.09 -4.19
C ALA A 13 6.86 -5.79 -4.89
N ILE A 14 7.38 -4.68 -4.40
CA ILE A 14 7.08 -3.34 -4.92
C ILE A 14 8.39 -2.58 -5.07
N ILE A 15 8.58 -1.93 -6.21
CA ILE A 15 9.68 -0.99 -6.42
C ILE A 15 9.09 0.41 -6.47
N GLY A 16 9.63 1.31 -5.65
CA GLY A 16 9.05 2.65 -5.52
C GLY A 16 9.99 3.66 -4.90
N LYS A 17 9.41 4.82 -4.59
CA LYS A 17 10.07 5.92 -3.90
C LYS A 17 9.67 5.89 -2.43
N GLU A 18 10.66 5.85 -1.54
CA GLU A 18 10.46 5.68 -0.11
C GLU A 18 10.72 6.98 0.64
N GLY A 19 9.93 7.24 1.67
CA GLY A 19 10.15 8.36 2.56
C GLY A 19 9.53 8.14 3.93
N LEU A 20 9.96 8.95 4.90
CA LEU A 20 9.44 8.93 6.25
C LEU A 20 8.38 10.02 6.41
N CYS A 21 7.19 9.62 6.85
CA CYS A 21 6.13 10.53 7.25
C CYS A 21 6.16 10.73 8.76
N THR A 22 5.89 11.95 9.21
CA THR A 22 5.77 12.31 10.62
C THR A 22 4.55 13.21 10.80
N LYS A 23 4.22 13.55 12.05
CA LYS A 23 3.14 14.51 12.34
C LYS A 23 3.41 15.87 11.70
N GLU A 24 4.68 16.27 11.65
CA GLU A 24 5.08 17.57 11.12
C GLU A 24 5.15 17.59 9.61
N LYS A 25 5.39 16.42 8.97
CA LYS A 25 5.57 16.38 7.53
C LYS A 25 5.08 15.08 6.95
N ASN A 26 4.07 15.18 6.08
CA ASN A 26 3.58 14.06 5.30
C ASN A 26 4.14 14.17 3.88
N VAL A 27 4.94 13.18 3.46
CA VAL A 27 5.63 13.21 2.16
C VAL A 27 4.95 12.34 1.10
N VAL A 28 3.76 11.81 1.38
CA VAL A 28 3.07 10.88 0.46
C VAL A 28 2.90 11.47 -0.93
N GLN A 29 2.39 12.70 -1.03
CA GLN A 29 2.18 13.33 -2.34
C GLN A 29 3.48 13.59 -3.08
N GLU A 30 4.54 13.99 -2.35
CA GLU A 30 5.85 14.21 -2.94
C GLU A 30 6.43 12.89 -3.50
N LEU A 31 6.26 11.79 -2.78
CA LEU A 31 6.73 10.48 -3.24
C LEU A 31 6.00 10.03 -4.50
N TRP A 32 4.69 10.24 -4.57
CA TRP A 32 3.94 9.95 -5.78
C TRP A 32 4.35 10.83 -6.94
N TRP A 33 4.64 12.10 -6.66
CA TRP A 33 5.15 13.00 -7.70
C TRP A 33 6.50 12.50 -8.25
N GLN A 34 7.41 12.09 -7.36
CA GLN A 34 8.70 11.54 -7.76
C GLN A 34 8.53 10.25 -8.57
N ALA A 35 7.68 9.35 -8.11
CA ALA A 35 7.44 8.08 -8.79
C ALA A 35 6.83 8.30 -10.19
N ASN A 36 5.83 9.17 -10.27
CA ASN A 36 5.14 9.44 -11.54
C ASN A 36 6.04 10.20 -12.52
N SER A 37 6.81 11.17 -12.03
CA SER A 37 7.70 11.97 -12.88
C SER A 37 8.84 11.15 -13.48
N ASN A 38 9.22 10.06 -12.83
CA ASN A 38 10.32 9.18 -13.26
C ASN A 38 9.85 7.79 -13.64
N PHE A 39 8.56 7.62 -13.91
CA PHE A 39 7.97 6.31 -14.11
C PHE A 39 8.57 5.55 -15.28
N SER A 40 9.10 6.24 -16.29
CA SER A 40 9.78 5.60 -17.42
C SER A 40 10.95 4.70 -16.97
N GLU A 41 11.53 4.97 -15.80
CA GLU A 41 12.65 4.18 -15.26
C GLU A 41 12.21 2.81 -14.75
N VAL A 42 10.91 2.61 -14.46
CA VAL A 42 10.38 1.36 -13.94
C VAL A 42 9.25 0.78 -14.79
N ALA A 43 8.85 1.45 -15.85
CA ALA A 43 7.72 1.02 -16.68
C ALA A 43 7.92 -0.39 -17.26
N ASP A 44 9.16 -0.73 -17.64
CA ASP A 44 9.46 -2.02 -18.26
C ASP A 44 9.51 -3.17 -17.27
N ILE A 45 9.74 -2.88 -15.99
CA ILE A 45 9.90 -3.91 -14.96
C ILE A 45 8.65 -4.12 -14.12
N GLY A 46 7.64 -3.26 -14.24
CA GLY A 46 6.36 -3.45 -13.56
C GLY A 46 5.68 -4.74 -14.02
N MET A 47 5.12 -5.48 -13.06
CA MET A 47 4.36 -6.69 -13.38
C MET A 47 3.10 -6.31 -14.15
N LYS A 48 2.80 -7.05 -15.22
CA LYS A 48 1.68 -6.73 -16.12
C LYS A 48 0.69 -7.87 -16.24
N ASN A 49 -0.56 -7.51 -16.42
CA ASN A 49 -1.61 -8.43 -16.79
C ASN A 49 -1.46 -8.83 -18.26
N ALA A 50 -2.24 -9.84 -18.69
CA ALA A 50 -2.20 -10.32 -20.07
C ALA A 50 -2.53 -9.24 -21.10
N ASP A 51 -3.32 -8.23 -20.73
CA ASP A 51 -3.69 -7.13 -21.62
C ASP A 51 -2.64 -6.00 -21.68
N GLY A 52 -1.54 -6.13 -20.95
CA GLY A 52 -0.47 -5.14 -20.90
C GLY A 52 -0.63 -4.06 -19.84
N SER A 53 -1.74 -4.04 -19.10
CA SER A 53 -1.90 -3.11 -17.98
C SER A 53 -1.08 -3.57 -16.79
N PHE A 54 -0.65 -2.61 -15.96
CA PHE A 54 0.07 -2.94 -14.72
C PHE A 54 -0.86 -3.66 -13.74
N VAL A 55 -0.29 -4.60 -12.98
CA VAL A 55 -1.06 -5.35 -11.98
C VAL A 55 -1.53 -4.44 -10.86
N GLY A 56 -0.70 -3.51 -10.42
CA GLY A 56 -1.14 -2.58 -9.40
C GLY A 56 -0.08 -1.56 -9.00
N PHE A 57 -0.58 -0.42 -8.52
CA PHE A 57 0.22 0.61 -7.87
C PHE A 57 -0.08 0.58 -6.38
N TRP A 58 0.96 0.54 -5.58
CA TRP A 58 0.86 0.41 -4.13
C TRP A 58 1.38 1.62 -3.42
N GLY A 59 0.62 2.11 -2.44
CA GLY A 59 1.13 2.93 -1.37
C GLY A 59 1.39 2.01 -0.19
N ALA A 60 2.57 1.42 -0.15
CA ALA A 60 2.92 0.47 0.91
C ALA A 60 3.39 1.24 2.14
N MET A 61 3.07 0.71 3.30
CA MET A 61 3.41 1.34 4.58
C MET A 61 4.11 0.35 5.49
N SER A 62 4.97 0.86 6.34
CA SER A 62 5.65 0.09 7.37
C SER A 62 6.06 1.01 8.52
N ASP A 63 6.26 0.43 9.69
CA ASP A 63 6.96 1.10 10.77
C ASP A 63 8.42 1.36 10.37
N GLU A 64 9.10 2.23 11.11
CA GLU A 64 10.47 2.62 10.78
C GLU A 64 11.49 1.47 10.80
N THR A 65 11.19 0.39 11.51
CA THR A 65 12.09 -0.77 11.58
C THR A 65 11.91 -1.74 10.42
N MET A 66 11.02 -1.46 9.48
CA MET A 66 10.69 -2.32 8.34
C MET A 66 10.16 -3.68 8.75
N SER A 67 9.36 -3.70 9.80
CA SER A 67 8.67 -4.91 10.27
C SER A 67 7.26 -5.04 9.70
N PHE A 68 6.86 -4.13 8.83
CA PHE A 68 5.53 -4.07 8.21
C PHE A 68 4.40 -4.01 9.24
N MET A 69 4.69 -3.37 10.37
CA MET A 69 3.73 -3.10 11.42
C MET A 69 3.10 -1.72 11.22
N PRO A 70 1.96 -1.44 11.86
CA PRO A 70 1.30 -0.15 11.70
C PRO A 70 2.19 1.03 12.06
N TRP A 71 1.93 2.16 11.41
CA TRP A 71 2.58 3.41 11.76
C TRP A 71 2.32 3.75 13.24
N THR A 72 3.28 4.39 13.86
CA THR A 72 3.21 4.80 15.26
C THR A 72 2.64 6.20 15.41
N GLU A 73 2.52 6.69 16.65
CA GLU A 73 2.04 8.03 16.99
C GLU A 73 0.68 8.33 16.35
N GLY A 74 -0.27 7.41 16.54
CA GLY A 74 -1.62 7.58 16.02
C GLY A 74 -1.71 7.48 14.50
N PHE A 75 -0.93 6.59 13.90
CA PHE A 75 -0.86 6.40 12.43
C PHE A 75 -0.29 7.62 11.71
N SER A 76 0.57 8.39 12.36
CA SER A 76 1.16 9.59 11.75
C SER A 76 2.64 9.44 11.44
N ARG A 77 3.33 8.45 12.03
CA ARG A 77 4.77 8.27 11.84
C ARG A 77 5.11 6.89 11.31
N GLY A 78 5.76 6.85 10.15
CA GLY A 78 6.20 5.60 9.53
C GLY A 78 6.70 5.80 8.12
N LEU A 79 7.15 4.71 7.51
CA LEU A 79 7.66 4.72 6.14
C LEU A 79 6.54 4.48 5.13
N TYR A 80 6.66 5.15 4.00
CA TYR A 80 5.74 5.00 2.88
C TYR A 80 6.55 4.74 1.61
N LEU A 81 6.05 3.84 0.77
CA LEU A 81 6.64 3.53 -0.52
C LEU A 81 5.58 3.71 -1.60
N ALA A 82 5.82 4.66 -2.49
CA ALA A 82 4.95 4.89 -3.65
C ALA A 82 5.52 4.13 -4.84
N GLY A 83 4.87 3.05 -5.28
CA GLY A 83 5.49 2.22 -6.27
C GLY A 83 4.57 1.31 -7.07
N VAL A 84 5.21 0.47 -7.87
CA VAL A 84 4.57 -0.46 -8.78
C VAL A 84 4.92 -1.88 -8.37
N GLU A 85 3.94 -2.77 -8.46
CA GLU A 85 4.16 -4.18 -8.17
C GLU A 85 5.08 -4.80 -9.21
N VAL A 86 6.06 -5.61 -8.74
CA VAL A 86 7.06 -6.28 -9.59
C VAL A 86 7.21 -7.72 -9.13
N TYR A 87 7.94 -8.52 -9.92
CA TYR A 87 8.37 -9.84 -9.46
C TYR A 87 9.46 -9.69 -8.41
N GLU A 88 9.51 -10.62 -7.46
CA GLU A 88 10.42 -10.52 -6.31
C GLU A 88 11.89 -10.42 -6.73
N ASP A 89 12.28 -11.12 -7.79
CA ASP A 89 13.66 -11.15 -8.28
C ASP A 89 14.02 -10.00 -9.22
N THR A 90 13.12 -9.06 -9.44
CA THR A 90 13.36 -7.93 -10.33
C THR A 90 14.50 -7.05 -9.82
N PRO A 91 15.52 -6.74 -10.62
CA PRO A 91 16.59 -5.81 -10.21
C PRO A 91 16.04 -4.40 -9.96
N VAL A 92 16.63 -3.71 -8.97
CA VAL A 92 16.18 -2.38 -8.57
C VAL A 92 16.99 -1.32 -9.33
N PRO A 93 16.34 -0.46 -10.12
CA PRO A 93 17.04 0.66 -10.76
C PRO A 93 17.62 1.63 -9.74
N GLY A 94 18.66 2.34 -10.12
CA GLY A 94 19.27 3.37 -9.25
C GLY A 94 18.25 4.45 -8.88
N GLY A 95 18.22 4.83 -7.61
CA GLY A 95 17.30 5.83 -7.10
C GLY A 95 15.94 5.29 -6.67
N TRP A 96 15.72 3.98 -6.79
CA TRP A 96 14.49 3.31 -6.37
C TRP A 96 14.77 2.32 -5.25
N VAL A 97 13.73 1.90 -4.54
CA VAL A 97 13.81 0.96 -3.42
C VAL A 97 12.82 -0.17 -3.65
N LYS A 98 13.19 -1.36 -3.27
CA LYS A 98 12.28 -2.52 -3.32
C LYS A 98 11.89 -2.93 -1.91
N TRP A 99 10.58 -3.12 -1.71
CA TRP A 99 10.03 -3.77 -0.53
C TRP A 99 9.42 -5.09 -0.93
N VAL A 100 9.56 -6.10 -0.06
CA VAL A 100 8.86 -7.37 -0.22
C VAL A 100 7.93 -7.50 0.98
N MET A 101 6.64 -7.26 0.75
CA MET A 101 5.63 -7.38 1.81
C MET A 101 5.38 -8.85 2.11
N PRO A 102 5.26 -9.24 3.38
CA PRO A 102 5.04 -10.65 3.71
C PRO A 102 3.66 -11.13 3.26
N ALA A 103 3.55 -12.44 3.05
CA ALA A 103 2.25 -13.06 2.80
C ALA A 103 1.35 -12.87 4.01
N ARG A 104 0.13 -12.38 3.79
CA ARG A 104 -0.81 -12.04 4.86
C ARG A 104 -2.26 -12.19 4.42
N LYS A 105 -3.13 -12.27 5.42
CA LYS A 105 -4.58 -12.13 5.23
C LYS A 105 -4.92 -10.65 5.31
N TYR A 106 -5.80 -10.19 4.42
CA TYR A 106 -6.21 -8.78 4.37
C TYR A 106 -7.71 -8.66 4.34
N LEU A 107 -8.21 -7.65 5.05
CA LEU A 107 -9.54 -7.11 4.81
C LEU A 107 -9.38 -6.00 3.76
N VAL A 108 -10.11 -6.11 2.66
CA VAL A 108 -9.98 -5.20 1.52
C VAL A 108 -11.30 -4.49 1.30
N THR A 109 -11.25 -3.17 1.14
CA THR A 109 -12.43 -2.36 0.82
C THR A 109 -12.07 -1.28 -0.20
N GLU A 110 -13.03 -0.95 -1.06
CA GLU A 110 -12.87 0.15 -1.99
C GLU A 110 -13.04 1.48 -1.26
N VAL A 111 -12.28 2.49 -1.70
CA VAL A 111 -12.35 3.84 -1.14
C VAL A 111 -12.26 4.87 -2.26
N ASP A 112 -12.79 6.06 -1.97
CA ASP A 112 -12.60 7.24 -2.81
C ASP A 112 -11.84 8.29 -2.02
N PRO A 113 -11.19 9.27 -2.66
CA PRO A 113 -10.49 10.32 -1.92
C PRO A 113 -11.34 11.02 -0.87
N GLU A 114 -12.64 11.21 -1.15
CA GLU A 114 -13.55 11.90 -0.24
C GLU A 114 -13.87 11.11 1.03
N ASN A 115 -13.88 9.77 0.95
CA ASN A 115 -14.30 8.94 2.08
C ASN A 115 -13.15 8.13 2.70
N TYR A 116 -11.92 8.32 2.23
CA TYR A 116 -10.76 7.56 2.66
C TYR A 116 -10.60 7.55 4.18
N GLY A 117 -10.55 8.74 4.81
CA GLY A 117 -10.34 8.84 6.25
C GLY A 117 -11.49 8.27 7.07
N GLU A 118 -12.72 8.47 6.61
CA GLU A 118 -13.91 7.92 7.28
C GLU A 118 -13.89 6.39 7.26
N ILE A 119 -13.63 5.80 6.10
CA ILE A 119 -13.57 4.34 5.96
C ILE A 119 -12.41 3.76 6.75
N PHE A 120 -11.23 4.38 6.67
CA PHE A 120 -10.06 3.95 7.44
C PHE A 120 -10.41 3.88 8.94
N GLY A 121 -10.97 4.94 9.49
CA GLY A 121 -11.34 4.99 10.90
C GLY A 121 -12.40 3.96 11.28
N TYR A 122 -13.42 3.81 10.46
CA TYR A 122 -14.48 2.84 10.70
C TYR A 122 -13.94 1.40 10.73
N VAL A 123 -13.13 1.02 9.76
CA VAL A 123 -12.57 -0.34 9.70
C VAL A 123 -11.70 -0.63 10.92
N ILE A 124 -10.84 0.31 11.30
CA ILE A 124 -9.94 0.13 12.44
C ILE A 124 -10.70 0.07 13.76
N LYS A 125 -11.67 0.97 13.96
CA LYS A 125 -12.32 1.14 15.27
C LYS A 125 -13.53 0.25 15.47
N ALA A 126 -14.22 -0.12 14.39
CA ALA A 126 -15.48 -0.85 14.50
C ALA A 126 -15.46 -2.19 13.77
N LEU A 127 -15.16 -2.22 12.49
CA LEU A 127 -15.37 -3.42 11.69
C LEU A 127 -14.42 -4.56 12.08
N ILE A 128 -13.13 -4.30 12.17
CA ILE A 128 -12.15 -5.33 12.55
C ILE A 128 -12.48 -5.92 13.93
N PRO A 129 -12.73 -5.09 14.98
CA PRO A 129 -13.16 -5.65 16.27
C PRO A 129 -14.47 -6.43 16.20
N GLU A 130 -15.45 -5.97 15.44
CA GLU A 130 -16.75 -6.67 15.31
C GLU A 130 -16.59 -8.06 14.68
N LEU A 131 -15.61 -8.23 13.82
CA LEU A 131 -15.31 -9.52 13.20
C LEU A 131 -14.47 -10.43 14.09
N GLY A 132 -14.12 -9.97 15.30
CA GLY A 132 -13.28 -10.74 16.22
C GLY A 132 -11.83 -10.81 15.76
N MET A 133 -11.41 -9.89 14.92
CA MET A 133 -10.06 -9.85 14.36
C MET A 133 -9.22 -8.74 14.95
N LYS A 134 -7.94 -8.73 14.63
CA LYS A 134 -6.99 -7.69 15.05
C LYS A 134 -6.23 -7.19 13.82
N LEU A 135 -5.85 -5.91 13.85
CA LEU A 135 -4.94 -5.38 12.84
C LEU A 135 -3.57 -6.01 13.05
N ALA A 136 -3.06 -6.68 12.02
CA ALA A 136 -1.84 -7.48 12.11
C ALA A 136 -0.62 -6.78 11.51
N GLY A 137 -0.80 -5.64 10.86
CA GLY A 137 0.29 -4.94 10.20
C GLY A 137 -0.12 -3.60 9.63
N ALA A 138 0.79 -3.00 8.88
CA ALA A 138 0.57 -1.69 8.28
C ALA A 138 -0.52 -1.76 7.20
N VAL A 139 -1.40 -0.76 7.21
CA VAL A 139 -2.44 -0.60 6.20
C VAL A 139 -1.80 -0.05 4.94
N CYS A 140 -2.14 -0.65 3.80
CA CYS A 140 -1.61 -0.20 2.50
C CYS A 140 -2.75 0.28 1.62
N ASP A 141 -2.48 1.29 0.79
CA ASP A 141 -3.42 1.66 -0.25
C ASP A 141 -2.98 1.08 -1.60
N PHE A 142 -3.94 0.91 -2.48
CA PHE A 142 -3.74 0.25 -3.77
C PHE A 142 -4.59 0.97 -4.81
N THR A 143 -4.03 1.17 -5.99
CA THR A 143 -4.78 1.69 -7.13
C THR A 143 -4.76 0.65 -8.24
N GLU A 144 -5.94 0.28 -8.72
CA GLU A 144 -6.06 -0.60 -9.87
C GLU A 144 -5.87 0.24 -11.15
N PRO A 145 -4.78 -0.01 -11.91
CA PRO A 145 -4.48 0.86 -13.05
C PRO A 145 -5.52 0.86 -14.14
N ALA A 146 -6.20 -0.28 -14.35
CA ALA A 146 -7.19 -0.42 -15.42
C ALA A 146 -8.43 0.45 -15.19
N THR A 147 -8.83 0.65 -13.94
CA THR A 147 -10.07 1.36 -13.58
C THR A 147 -9.84 2.65 -12.82
N GLY A 148 -8.66 2.82 -12.22
CA GLY A 148 -8.38 3.92 -11.31
C GLY A 148 -9.00 3.75 -9.93
N GLN A 149 -9.62 2.60 -9.65
CA GLN A 149 -10.27 2.36 -8.36
C GLN A 149 -9.23 2.23 -7.25
N ASN A 150 -9.44 2.95 -6.16
CA ASN A 150 -8.61 2.87 -4.98
C ASN A 150 -9.17 1.86 -3.98
N LYS A 151 -8.28 1.15 -3.30
CA LYS A 151 -8.63 0.19 -2.26
C LYS A 151 -7.71 0.35 -1.07
N LEU A 152 -8.22 0.00 0.12
CA LEU A 152 -7.40 -0.12 1.32
C LEU A 152 -7.26 -1.60 1.68
N PHE A 153 -6.05 -1.99 2.02
CA PHE A 153 -5.70 -3.35 2.43
C PHE A 153 -5.28 -3.31 3.90
N PHE A 154 -6.11 -3.89 4.76
CA PHE A 154 -5.86 -3.94 6.21
C PHE A 154 -5.38 -5.35 6.57
N PRO A 155 -4.09 -5.53 6.92
CA PRO A 155 -3.63 -6.83 7.39
C PRO A 155 -4.38 -7.22 8.67
N VAL A 156 -4.97 -8.41 8.69
CA VAL A 156 -5.78 -8.88 9.84
C VAL A 156 -5.40 -10.30 10.25
N GLU A 157 -5.67 -10.61 11.52
CA GLU A 157 -5.49 -11.94 12.05
C GLU A 157 -6.57 -12.26 13.09
#